data_ccf5e63c86a3bb63a9aa802cd66e1066
#
_entry.id   ccf5e63c86a3bb63a9aa802cd66e1066
#
_cell.length_a   1.000
_cell.length_b   1.000
_cell.length_c   1.000
_cell.angle_alpha   90.00
_cell.angle_beta   90.00
_cell.angle_gamma   90.00
#
_symmetry.space_group_name_H-M   'P 1'
#
loop_
_entity.id
_entity.type
_entity.pdbx_description
1 polymer ?
#
loop_
_entity_poly.entity_id
_entity_poly.type
_entity_poly.pdbx_seq_one_letter_code
_entity_poly.pdbx_strand_id
1 'polypeptide(L)'
;YYASDKMKFNFGVNVTKFDINPGTIEPLDENSSINFRQLDKKYAFENALYAEVEQNLTDKLSVMYGIRFSSFYRVGASTINYYDNNQPVLYDEELKIYEKATPTSTKYFGSNEKIADYSNFEPRFTVSYEIDKDQSVKAGYNRMVQYMQLVSNTASPTPLDVWTPSDNYIKPQIADQIAVSYFKNFKDGDYTLELETYYKKVQNRIDYI
;
A
#
# COMPACT_ATOMS: atom_id res chain seq x y z
N TYR A 1 14.23 -21.45 -7.48
CA TYR A 1 14.42 -22.80 -8.03
C TYR A 1 14.44 -22.74 -9.56
N TYR A 2 15.47 -23.27 -10.17
CA TYR A 2 15.61 -23.42 -11.62
C TYR A 2 15.09 -24.80 -12.02
N ALA A 3 13.96 -24.88 -12.72
CA ALA A 3 13.42 -26.15 -13.20
C ALA A 3 14.07 -26.56 -14.53
N SER A 4 14.54 -25.60 -15.31
CA SER A 4 15.32 -25.78 -16.52
C SER A 4 16.04 -24.47 -16.88
N ASP A 5 16.87 -24.48 -17.92
CA ASP A 5 17.51 -23.25 -18.45
C ASP A 5 16.49 -22.21 -18.95
N LYS A 6 15.24 -22.63 -19.19
CA LYS A 6 14.16 -21.79 -19.69
C LYS A 6 13.09 -21.44 -18.67
N MET A 7 13.16 -22.00 -17.44
CA MET A 7 12.11 -21.83 -16.44
C MET A 7 12.66 -21.71 -15.02
N LYS A 8 12.28 -20.63 -14.35
CA LYS A 8 12.66 -20.34 -12.98
C LYS A 8 11.39 -20.08 -12.14
N PHE A 9 11.36 -20.67 -10.94
CA PHE A 9 10.32 -20.47 -9.94
C PHE A 9 10.86 -19.64 -8.79
N ASN A 10 10.13 -18.61 -8.42
CA ASN A 10 10.34 -17.84 -7.19
C ASN A 10 9.12 -18.01 -6.30
N PHE A 11 9.33 -18.36 -5.05
CA PHE A 11 8.24 -18.44 -4.06
C PHE A 11 8.77 -18.08 -2.69
N GLY A 12 7.89 -17.60 -1.85
CA GLY A 12 8.28 -17.24 -0.49
C GLY A 12 7.11 -16.86 0.38
N VAL A 13 7.45 -16.66 1.65
CA VAL A 13 6.55 -16.24 2.73
C VAL A 13 7.11 -14.96 3.32
N ASN A 14 6.23 -14.02 3.62
CA ASN A 14 6.57 -12.82 4.38
C ASN A 14 5.65 -12.73 5.59
N VAL A 15 6.22 -12.45 6.76
CA VAL A 15 5.50 -12.21 8.01
C VAL A 15 6.03 -10.92 8.61
N THR A 16 5.16 -9.92 8.75
CA THR A 16 5.53 -8.63 9.30
C THR A 16 4.63 -8.30 10.47
N LYS A 17 5.22 -7.92 11.59
CA LYS A 17 4.54 -7.34 12.74
C LYS A 17 4.82 -5.85 12.75
N PHE A 18 3.77 -5.06 12.85
CA PHE A 18 3.85 -3.61 13.01
C PHE A 18 3.59 -3.23 14.47
N ASP A 19 4.49 -2.44 15.03
CA ASP A 19 4.36 -1.79 16.34
C ASP A 19 4.52 -0.29 16.08
N ILE A 20 3.40 0.43 16.08
CA ILE A 20 3.35 1.83 15.68
C ILE A 20 3.16 2.66 16.93
N ASN A 21 4.17 3.44 17.27
CA ASN A 21 4.15 4.39 18.38
C ASN A 21 4.24 5.82 17.81
N PRO A 22 3.11 6.54 17.68
CA PRO A 22 3.12 7.89 17.12
C PRO A 22 3.83 8.93 18.00
N GLY A 23 4.14 8.59 19.26
CA GLY A 23 4.77 9.48 20.19
C GLY A 23 3.80 10.36 20.98
N THR A 24 4.35 11.37 21.63
CA THR A 24 3.64 12.38 22.43
C THR A 24 4.02 13.78 21.97
N ILE A 25 3.08 14.70 22.10
CA ILE A 25 3.32 16.14 21.98
C ILE A 25 3.17 16.70 23.37
N GLU A 26 4.20 17.38 23.83
CA GLU A 26 4.23 17.98 25.16
C GLU A 26 4.42 19.51 25.07
N PRO A 27 3.77 20.31 25.94
CA PRO A 27 4.07 21.73 26.03
C PRO A 27 5.52 21.94 26.45
N LEU A 28 6.18 22.91 25.84
CA LEU A 28 7.58 23.23 26.19
C LEU A 28 7.70 23.87 27.61
N ASP A 29 6.71 24.69 27.97
CA ASP A 29 6.58 25.39 29.25
C ASP A 29 5.12 25.72 29.53
N GLU A 30 4.86 26.37 30.68
CA GLU A 30 3.51 26.75 31.12
C GLU A 30 2.83 27.81 30.23
N ASN A 31 3.57 28.52 29.38
CA ASN A 31 3.06 29.52 28.44
C ASN A 31 2.85 28.96 27.05
N SER A 32 3.11 27.67 26.86
CA SER A 32 2.93 27.01 25.55
C SER A 32 1.46 26.97 25.16
N SER A 33 1.16 27.36 23.93
CA SER A 33 -0.16 27.17 23.32
C SER A 33 -0.48 25.72 22.96
N ILE A 34 0.51 24.81 23.10
CA ILE A 34 0.38 23.40 22.79
C ILE A 34 -0.06 22.65 24.05
N ASN A 35 -1.14 21.89 23.95
CA ASN A 35 -1.58 20.99 25.00
C ASN A 35 -0.92 19.62 24.87
N PHE A 36 -0.72 18.94 25.99
CA PHE A 36 -0.28 17.55 25.99
C PHE A 36 -1.22 16.68 25.13
N ARG A 37 -0.66 15.93 24.20
CA ARG A 37 -1.38 14.99 23.36
C ARG A 37 -0.57 13.72 23.19
N GLN A 38 -1.15 12.60 23.55
CA GLN A 38 -0.61 11.28 23.29
C GLN A 38 -1.53 10.54 22.34
N LEU A 39 -0.98 10.02 21.27
CA LEU A 39 -1.70 9.14 20.35
C LEU A 39 -1.49 7.69 20.76
N ASP A 40 -2.56 6.88 20.64
CA ASP A 40 -2.52 5.48 21.01
C ASP A 40 -1.58 4.69 20.11
N LYS A 41 -0.85 3.76 20.72
CA LYS A 41 -0.09 2.76 19.98
C LYS A 41 -1.03 1.88 19.17
N LYS A 42 -0.57 1.46 17.99
CA LYS A 42 -1.33 0.58 17.11
C LYS A 42 -0.50 -0.64 16.74
N TYR A 43 -1.15 -1.79 16.71
CA TYR A 43 -0.51 -3.07 16.39
C TYR A 43 -1.20 -3.72 15.21
N ALA A 44 -0.41 -4.28 14.30
CA ALA A 44 -0.93 -5.00 13.16
C ALA A 44 0.04 -6.12 12.71
N PHE A 45 -0.50 -7.04 11.93
CA PHE A 45 0.27 -8.12 11.30
C PHE A 45 -0.09 -8.20 9.83
N GLU A 46 0.91 -8.43 9.02
CA GLU A 46 0.77 -8.75 7.60
C GLU A 46 1.48 -10.07 7.31
N ASN A 47 0.75 -11.01 6.73
CA ASN A 47 1.29 -12.28 6.27
C ASN A 47 1.07 -12.36 4.76
N ALA A 48 2.05 -12.81 4.03
CA ALA A 48 1.91 -13.01 2.60
C ALA A 48 2.60 -14.27 2.12
N LEU A 49 1.99 -14.90 1.12
CA LEU A 49 2.55 -16.00 0.34
C LEU A 49 2.64 -15.52 -1.10
N TYR A 50 3.71 -15.86 -1.79
CA TYR A 50 3.82 -15.55 -3.21
C TYR A 50 4.46 -16.71 -3.97
N ALA A 51 4.06 -16.80 -5.23
CA ALA A 51 4.67 -17.68 -6.21
C ALA A 51 4.73 -16.95 -7.55
N GLU A 52 5.85 -17.11 -8.25
CA GLU A 52 6.14 -16.46 -9.52
C GLU A 52 6.91 -17.40 -10.41
N VAL A 53 6.60 -17.38 -11.69
CA VAL A 53 7.29 -18.13 -12.72
C VAL A 53 7.85 -17.15 -13.75
N GLU A 54 9.12 -17.31 -14.07
CA GLU A 54 9.80 -16.66 -15.17
C GLU A 54 10.12 -17.73 -16.22
N GLN A 55 9.68 -17.51 -17.45
CA GLN A 55 9.79 -18.52 -18.51
C GLN A 55 10.18 -17.89 -19.85
N ASN A 56 11.21 -18.45 -20.47
CA ASN A 56 11.57 -18.15 -21.84
C ASN A 56 10.78 -19.07 -22.76
N LEU A 57 9.73 -18.54 -23.40
CA LEU A 57 8.88 -19.29 -24.34
C LEU A 57 9.61 -19.56 -25.65
N THR A 58 10.39 -18.58 -26.10
CA THR A 58 11.30 -18.67 -27.25
C THR A 58 12.59 -17.94 -26.94
N ASP A 59 13.55 -17.92 -27.86
CA ASP A 59 14.80 -17.17 -27.71
C ASP A 59 14.55 -15.64 -27.67
N LYS A 60 13.38 -15.18 -28.15
CA LYS A 60 13.01 -13.77 -28.20
C LYS A 60 11.85 -13.39 -27.27
N LEU A 61 11.12 -14.35 -26.75
CA LEU A 61 9.92 -14.11 -25.97
C LEU A 61 10.06 -14.70 -24.57
N SER A 62 10.04 -13.85 -23.57
CA SER A 62 9.98 -14.23 -22.16
C SER A 62 8.71 -13.72 -21.50
N VAL A 63 8.20 -14.48 -20.55
CA VAL A 63 7.06 -14.12 -19.72
C VAL A 63 7.37 -14.34 -18.26
N MET A 64 6.86 -13.45 -17.43
CA MET A 64 6.87 -13.59 -15.99
C MET A 64 5.43 -13.45 -15.49
N TYR A 65 4.98 -14.37 -14.70
CA TYR A 65 3.65 -14.33 -14.11
C TYR A 65 3.69 -14.87 -12.68
N GLY A 66 2.90 -14.26 -11.83
CA GLY A 66 2.88 -14.63 -10.42
C GLY A 66 1.67 -14.08 -9.71
N ILE A 67 1.52 -14.55 -8.50
CA ILE A 67 0.48 -14.10 -7.59
C ILE A 67 1.05 -14.02 -6.17
N ARG A 68 0.69 -12.94 -5.47
CA ARG A 68 0.88 -12.80 -4.05
C ARG A 68 -0.49 -12.79 -3.38
N PHE A 69 -0.66 -13.57 -2.36
CA PHE A 69 -1.81 -13.47 -1.45
C PHE A 69 -1.32 -12.83 -0.16
N SER A 70 -1.94 -11.73 0.24
CA SER A 70 -1.65 -11.04 1.49
C SER A 70 -2.85 -11.04 2.41
N SER A 71 -2.61 -11.26 3.70
CA SER A 71 -3.58 -11.19 4.78
C SER A 71 -3.06 -10.24 5.84
N PHE A 72 -3.86 -9.24 6.16
CA PHE A 72 -3.55 -8.20 7.13
C PHE A 72 -4.61 -8.16 8.21
N TYR A 73 -4.21 -7.96 9.46
CA TYR A 73 -5.14 -7.73 10.56
C TYR A 73 -4.57 -6.75 11.58
N ARG A 74 -5.40 -5.79 11.96
CA ARG A 74 -5.16 -4.87 13.06
C ARG A 74 -5.64 -5.51 14.36
N VAL A 75 -4.87 -5.36 15.44
CA VAL A 75 -5.22 -5.87 16.77
C VAL A 75 -5.21 -4.78 17.83
N GLY A 76 -5.91 -5.01 18.94
CA GLY A 76 -5.88 -4.20 20.15
C GLY A 76 -4.56 -4.37 20.94
N ALA A 77 -4.36 -3.67 22.04
CA ALA A 77 -5.37 -2.96 22.84
C ALA A 77 -5.74 -1.60 22.22
N SER A 78 -7.03 -1.38 21.99
CA SER A 78 -7.53 -0.09 21.48
C SER A 78 -9.05 0.02 21.68
N THR A 79 -9.55 1.24 21.86
CA THR A 79 -10.99 1.54 21.84
C THR A 79 -11.38 2.02 20.45
N ILE A 80 -12.40 1.41 19.87
CA ILE A 80 -12.93 1.76 18.55
C ILE A 80 -14.31 2.36 18.70
N ASN A 81 -14.48 3.53 18.09
CA ASN A 81 -15.78 4.19 17.98
C ASN A 81 -16.52 3.68 16.75
N TYR A 82 -17.82 3.48 16.88
CA TYR A 82 -18.72 3.15 15.78
C TYR A 82 -19.66 4.31 15.50
N TYR A 83 -20.00 4.50 14.24
CA TYR A 83 -20.79 5.62 13.77
C TYR A 83 -21.95 5.13 12.90
N ASP A 84 -23.01 5.92 12.83
CA ASP A 84 -24.13 5.66 11.93
C ASP A 84 -23.64 5.58 10.48
N ASN A 85 -24.15 4.62 9.75
CA ASN A 85 -23.77 4.36 8.35
C ASN A 85 -22.26 4.15 8.12
N ASN A 86 -21.49 3.82 9.18
CA ASN A 86 -20.00 3.76 9.13
C ASN A 86 -19.34 5.05 8.65
N GLN A 87 -19.93 6.20 8.95
CA GLN A 87 -19.43 7.52 8.55
C GLN A 87 -18.87 8.26 9.76
N PRO A 88 -17.55 8.24 10.00
CA PRO A 88 -16.90 8.97 11.09
C PRO A 88 -16.83 10.48 10.82
N VAL A 89 -17.10 10.89 9.59
CA VAL A 89 -17.06 12.27 9.12
C VAL A 89 -18.32 12.54 8.31
N LEU A 90 -18.96 13.68 8.55
CA LEU A 90 -20.13 14.16 7.85
C LEU A 90 -19.76 15.42 7.05
N TYR A 91 -20.31 15.56 5.85
CA TYR A 91 -20.14 16.78 5.07
C TYR A 91 -21.35 17.69 5.31
N ASP A 92 -21.08 18.92 5.74
CA ASP A 92 -22.08 19.98 5.87
C ASP A 92 -22.19 20.73 4.53
N GLU A 93 -23.33 20.58 3.87
CA GLU A 93 -23.61 21.19 2.56
C GLU A 93 -23.72 22.73 2.62
N GLU A 94 -24.16 23.29 3.76
CA GLU A 94 -24.32 24.74 3.91
C GLU A 94 -22.98 25.43 4.16
N LEU A 95 -22.20 24.86 5.09
CA LEU A 95 -20.89 25.42 5.47
C LEU A 95 -19.77 24.94 4.55
N LYS A 96 -20.01 23.91 3.73
CA LYS A 96 -19.00 23.25 2.85
C LYS A 96 -17.76 22.79 3.61
N ILE A 97 -17.96 22.27 4.81
CA ILE A 97 -16.91 21.73 5.67
C ILE A 97 -17.22 20.30 6.06
N TYR A 98 -16.20 19.60 6.50
CA TYR A 98 -16.35 18.27 7.10
C TYR A 98 -16.32 18.37 8.61
N GLU A 99 -17.27 17.72 9.26
CA GLU A 99 -17.40 17.66 10.71
C GLU A 99 -17.25 16.24 11.22
N LYS A 100 -16.73 16.10 12.44
CA LYS A 100 -16.67 14.80 13.10
C LYS A 100 -18.07 14.34 13.51
N ALA A 101 -18.46 13.14 13.09
CA ALA A 101 -19.69 12.52 13.57
C ALA A 101 -19.60 12.15 15.05
N THR A 102 -20.73 12.16 15.74
CA THR A 102 -20.83 11.65 17.10
C THR A 102 -20.87 10.12 17.10
N PRO A 103 -20.00 9.43 17.85
CA PRO A 103 -20.07 7.98 17.94
C PRO A 103 -21.41 7.50 18.52
N THR A 104 -22.00 6.49 17.91
CA THR A 104 -23.21 5.82 18.40
C THR A 104 -22.91 4.76 19.45
N SER A 105 -21.72 4.15 19.36
CA SER A 105 -21.22 3.19 20.34
C SER A 105 -19.70 3.13 20.34
N THR A 106 -19.15 2.55 21.39
CA THR A 106 -17.70 2.29 21.52
C THR A 106 -17.48 0.85 21.94
N LYS A 107 -16.40 0.24 21.44
CA LYS A 107 -15.98 -1.10 21.88
C LYS A 107 -14.49 -1.08 22.21
N TYR A 108 -14.14 -1.59 23.37
CA TYR A 108 -12.77 -1.87 23.72
C TYR A 108 -12.37 -3.26 23.22
N PHE A 109 -11.22 -3.32 22.55
CA PHE A 109 -10.57 -4.55 22.12
C PHE A 109 -9.34 -4.78 22.98
N GLY A 110 -9.26 -5.97 23.60
CA GLY A 110 -8.10 -6.37 24.39
C GLY A 110 -6.84 -6.61 23.55
N SER A 111 -5.71 -6.81 24.22
CA SER A 111 -4.45 -7.14 23.55
C SER A 111 -4.60 -8.37 22.65
N ASN A 112 -4.14 -8.26 21.41
CA ASN A 112 -4.24 -9.27 20.36
C ASN A 112 -5.67 -9.61 19.90
N GLU A 113 -6.72 -8.96 20.40
CA GLU A 113 -8.07 -9.08 19.87
C GLU A 113 -8.14 -8.42 18.49
N LYS A 114 -8.69 -9.11 17.50
CA LYS A 114 -8.76 -8.61 16.12
C LYS A 114 -9.79 -7.49 15.99
N ILE A 115 -9.36 -6.34 15.48
CA ILE A 115 -10.18 -5.14 15.25
C ILE A 115 -10.72 -5.14 13.81
N ALA A 116 -9.84 -5.34 12.85
CA ALA A 116 -10.15 -5.36 11.43
C ALA A 116 -9.23 -6.34 10.71
N ASP A 117 -9.70 -6.92 9.61
CA ASP A 117 -8.93 -7.80 8.76
C ASP A 117 -9.23 -7.60 7.28
N TYR A 118 -8.22 -7.83 6.46
CA TYR A 118 -8.25 -7.73 5.01
C TYR A 118 -7.42 -8.83 4.39
N SER A 119 -7.90 -9.34 3.25
CA SER A 119 -7.16 -10.31 2.44
C SER A 119 -7.27 -9.94 0.98
N ASN A 120 -6.15 -9.99 0.25
CA ASN A 120 -6.08 -9.54 -1.13
C ASN A 120 -5.21 -10.47 -1.97
N PHE A 121 -5.56 -10.56 -3.26
CA PHE A 121 -4.73 -11.15 -4.29
C PHE A 121 -4.04 -10.05 -5.08
N GLU A 122 -2.76 -10.22 -5.31
CA GLU A 122 -1.88 -9.28 -6.00
C GLU A 122 -1.25 -9.99 -7.21
N PRO A 123 -2.02 -10.17 -8.32
CA PRO A 123 -1.50 -10.76 -9.54
C PRO A 123 -0.50 -9.82 -10.21
N ARG A 124 0.50 -10.43 -10.87
CA ARG A 124 1.47 -9.74 -11.72
C ARG A 124 1.73 -10.55 -12.97
N PHE A 125 1.90 -9.86 -14.06
CA PHE A 125 2.22 -10.43 -15.36
C PHE A 125 3.13 -9.49 -16.13
N THR A 126 4.15 -10.02 -16.76
CA THR A 126 5.03 -9.27 -17.64
C THR A 126 5.37 -10.10 -18.84
N VAL A 127 5.38 -9.50 -20.00
CA VAL A 127 5.86 -10.07 -21.26
C VAL A 127 6.98 -9.18 -21.78
N SER A 128 8.06 -9.80 -22.25
CA SER A 128 9.19 -9.13 -22.88
C SER A 128 9.46 -9.80 -24.23
N TYR A 129 9.58 -8.99 -25.27
CA TYR A 129 9.86 -9.45 -26.62
C TYR A 129 11.08 -8.74 -27.19
N GLU A 130 12.09 -9.51 -27.57
CA GLU A 130 13.28 -9.05 -28.29
C GLU A 130 12.98 -8.97 -29.77
N ILE A 131 12.85 -7.76 -30.31
CA ILE A 131 12.64 -7.51 -31.73
C ILE A 131 13.90 -7.95 -32.50
N ASP A 132 15.02 -7.45 -32.06
CA ASP A 132 16.36 -7.80 -32.50
C ASP A 132 17.38 -7.65 -31.35
N LYS A 133 18.69 -7.81 -31.63
CA LYS A 133 19.77 -7.73 -30.65
C LYS A 133 19.86 -6.37 -29.93
N ASP A 134 19.32 -5.31 -30.53
CA ASP A 134 19.44 -3.94 -30.05
C ASP A 134 18.11 -3.34 -29.58
N GLN A 135 16.99 -4.07 -29.77
CA GLN A 135 15.65 -3.55 -29.49
C GLN A 135 14.79 -4.55 -28.75
N SER A 136 14.05 -4.08 -27.76
CA SER A 136 13.05 -4.87 -27.06
C SER A 136 11.83 -4.04 -26.66
N VAL A 137 10.70 -4.73 -26.49
CA VAL A 137 9.47 -4.18 -25.93
C VAL A 137 9.09 -5.00 -24.73
N LYS A 138 8.66 -4.33 -23.67
CA LYS A 138 8.16 -4.95 -22.45
C LYS A 138 6.80 -4.39 -22.12
N ALA A 139 5.85 -5.26 -21.76
CA ALA A 139 4.55 -4.85 -21.25
C ALA A 139 4.23 -5.62 -19.97
N GLY A 140 3.59 -4.96 -19.01
CA GLY A 140 3.28 -5.59 -17.74
C GLY A 140 2.02 -5.04 -17.09
N TYR A 141 1.43 -5.87 -16.25
CA TYR A 141 0.37 -5.54 -15.33
C TYR A 141 0.77 -5.98 -13.92
N ASN A 142 0.49 -5.14 -12.94
CA ASN A 142 0.60 -5.53 -11.54
C ASN A 142 -0.49 -4.89 -10.70
N ARG A 143 -0.95 -5.65 -9.70
CA ARG A 143 -1.74 -5.15 -8.58
C ARG A 143 -0.87 -5.12 -7.34
N MET A 144 -0.97 -4.03 -6.60
CA MET A 144 -0.28 -3.82 -5.32
C MET A 144 -1.30 -3.41 -4.26
N VAL A 145 -1.10 -3.91 -3.04
CA VAL A 145 -1.93 -3.55 -1.88
C VAL A 145 -1.05 -2.98 -0.79
N GLN A 146 -1.50 -1.88 -0.20
CA GLN A 146 -0.81 -1.21 0.89
C GLN A 146 -1.73 -1.09 2.10
N TYR A 147 -1.32 -1.68 3.22
CA TYR A 147 -2.08 -1.72 4.48
C TYR A 147 -1.63 -0.64 5.47
N MET A 148 -0.43 -0.13 5.31
CA MET A 148 0.11 0.95 6.13
C MET A 148 0.08 2.25 5.34
N GLN A 149 -0.47 3.29 5.94
CA GLN A 149 -0.63 4.59 5.29
C GLN A 149 0.02 5.67 6.12
N LEU A 150 0.72 6.58 5.46
CA LEU A 150 1.24 7.78 6.08
C LEU A 150 0.15 8.86 6.00
N VAL A 151 -0.34 9.26 7.17
CA VAL A 151 -1.24 10.42 7.30
C VAL A 151 -0.35 11.63 7.56
N SER A 152 -0.18 12.45 6.54
CA SER A 152 0.64 13.66 6.58
C SER A 152 -0.22 14.85 6.22
N ASN A 153 -0.13 15.94 6.97
CA ASN A 153 -0.75 17.20 6.65
C ASN A 153 0.32 18.20 6.18
N THR A 154 0.47 18.33 4.88
CA THR A 154 1.40 19.31 4.28
C THR A 154 0.94 20.76 4.41
N ALA A 155 -0.34 21.00 4.75
CA ALA A 155 -0.91 22.31 4.91
C ALA A 155 -0.81 22.85 6.35
N SER A 156 -0.44 22.03 7.33
CA SER A 156 -0.27 22.43 8.73
C SER A 156 1.21 22.55 9.09
N PRO A 157 1.61 23.59 9.86
CA PRO A 157 2.98 23.72 10.34
C PRO A 157 3.37 22.70 11.43
N THR A 158 2.46 21.81 11.84
CA THR A 158 2.78 20.71 12.75
C THR A 158 3.20 19.47 11.94
N PRO A 159 4.49 19.13 11.89
CA PRO A 159 5.01 18.02 11.12
C PRO A 159 4.75 16.69 11.83
N LEU A 160 3.50 16.26 11.89
CA LEU A 160 3.17 14.95 12.45
C LEU A 160 2.79 14.01 11.32
N ASP A 161 3.81 13.43 10.73
CA ASP A 161 3.66 12.26 9.88
C ASP A 161 3.32 11.06 10.77
N VAL A 162 2.06 10.65 10.75
CA VAL A 162 1.59 9.53 11.54
C VAL A 162 1.31 8.32 10.66
N TRP A 163 2.07 7.27 10.85
CA TRP A 163 1.76 5.98 10.25
C TRP A 163 0.49 5.39 10.87
N THR A 164 -0.42 4.98 10.02
CA THR A 164 -1.70 4.42 10.42
C THR A 164 -1.96 3.12 9.65
N PRO A 165 -2.27 2.02 10.36
CA PRO A 165 -2.67 0.78 9.74
C PRO A 165 -4.10 0.88 9.23
N SER A 166 -4.43 0.11 8.20
CA SER A 166 -5.81 -0.10 7.77
C SER A 166 -6.67 -0.61 8.92
N ASP A 167 -7.90 -0.10 8.99
CA ASP A 167 -8.88 -0.44 10.02
C ASP A 167 -10.31 -0.40 9.47
N ASN A 168 -11.32 -0.35 10.34
CA ASN A 168 -12.73 -0.34 9.92
C ASN A 168 -13.08 0.84 8.99
N TYR A 169 -12.35 1.96 9.09
CA TYR A 169 -12.61 3.20 8.35
C TYR A 169 -11.55 3.49 7.29
N ILE A 170 -10.33 3.02 7.50
CA ILE A 170 -9.19 3.20 6.59
C ILE A 170 -8.95 1.89 5.86
N LYS A 171 -9.54 1.74 4.68
CA LYS A 171 -9.36 0.56 3.84
C LYS A 171 -7.96 0.50 3.25
N PRO A 172 -7.42 -0.70 2.94
CA PRO A 172 -6.17 -0.82 2.21
C PRO A 172 -6.21 -0.07 0.88
N GLN A 173 -5.13 0.61 0.54
CA GLN A 173 -4.99 1.16 -0.81
C GLN A 173 -4.70 0.02 -1.78
N ILE A 174 -5.36 0.05 -2.93
CA ILE A 174 -5.18 -0.92 -4.01
C ILE A 174 -4.77 -0.14 -5.24
N ALA A 175 -3.65 -0.49 -5.83
CA ALA A 175 -3.16 0.10 -7.06
C ALA A 175 -3.06 -0.94 -8.16
N ASP A 176 -3.75 -0.70 -9.28
CA ASP A 176 -3.63 -1.45 -10.53
C ASP A 176 -2.80 -0.63 -11.51
N GLN A 177 -1.77 -1.22 -12.08
CA GLN A 177 -0.88 -0.56 -13.02
C GLN A 177 -0.65 -1.41 -14.26
N ILE A 178 -0.76 -0.78 -15.44
CA ILE A 178 -0.32 -1.32 -16.73
C ILE A 178 0.81 -0.41 -17.19
N ALA A 179 1.91 -1.01 -17.65
CA ALA A 179 3.05 -0.28 -18.20
C ALA A 179 3.51 -0.93 -19.51
N VAL A 180 4.02 -0.09 -20.43
CA VAL A 180 4.64 -0.52 -21.67
C VAL A 180 5.94 0.26 -21.83
N SER A 181 7.02 -0.46 -22.13
CA SER A 181 8.36 0.12 -22.30
C SER A 181 8.98 -0.36 -23.62
N TYR A 182 9.69 0.53 -24.27
CA TYR A 182 10.49 0.25 -25.45
C TYR A 182 11.95 0.62 -25.17
N PHE A 183 12.86 -0.29 -25.51
CA PHE A 183 14.30 -0.13 -25.33
C PHE A 183 15.01 -0.24 -26.67
N LYS A 184 15.98 0.64 -26.90
CA LYS A 184 16.81 0.59 -28.10
C LYS A 184 18.24 1.01 -27.78
N ASN A 185 19.18 0.15 -28.15
CA ASN A 185 20.61 0.45 -28.14
C ASN A 185 21.06 0.95 -29.51
N PHE A 186 22.01 1.91 -29.52
CA PHE A 186 22.61 2.45 -30.71
C PHE A 186 24.12 2.33 -30.61
N LYS A 187 24.82 2.20 -31.73
CA LYS A 187 26.27 2.15 -31.78
C LYS A 187 26.88 1.13 -30.83
N ASP A 188 26.40 -0.11 -30.92
CA ASP A 188 26.88 -1.22 -30.08
C ASP A 188 26.78 -0.99 -28.57
N GLY A 189 25.84 -0.13 -28.15
CA GLY A 189 25.57 0.15 -26.73
C GLY A 189 26.13 1.47 -26.20
N ASP A 190 26.77 2.30 -27.04
CA ASP A 190 27.23 3.63 -26.63
C ASP A 190 26.09 4.54 -26.19
N TYR A 191 24.89 4.35 -26.75
CA TYR A 191 23.69 5.11 -26.40
C TYR A 191 22.50 4.15 -26.23
N THR A 192 21.69 4.41 -25.20
CA THR A 192 20.43 3.69 -24.94
C THR A 192 19.27 4.68 -24.92
N LEU A 193 18.22 4.36 -25.65
CA LEU A 193 16.92 5.03 -25.55
C LEU A 193 15.97 4.12 -24.79
N GLU A 194 15.36 4.66 -23.76
CA GLU A 194 14.28 4.02 -23.01
C GLU A 194 13.04 4.92 -23.03
N LEU A 195 11.93 4.39 -23.48
CA LEU A 195 10.62 5.06 -23.48
C LEU A 195 9.67 4.21 -22.66
N GLU A 196 9.09 4.79 -21.64
CA GLU A 196 8.10 4.12 -20.79
C GLU A 196 6.82 4.94 -20.69
N THR A 197 5.70 4.25 -20.78
CA THR A 197 4.38 4.81 -20.47
C THR A 197 3.63 3.87 -19.56
N TYR A 198 2.85 4.43 -18.65
CA TYR A 198 2.02 3.63 -17.76
C TYR A 198 0.67 4.31 -17.48
N TYR A 199 -0.30 3.47 -17.12
CA TYR A 199 -1.55 3.90 -16.52
C TYR A 199 -1.70 3.23 -15.15
N LYS A 200 -1.95 4.04 -14.11
CA LYS A 200 -2.11 3.57 -12.73
C LYS A 200 -3.44 4.07 -12.17
N LYS A 201 -4.26 3.15 -11.67
CA LYS A 201 -5.49 3.43 -10.94
C LYS A 201 -5.29 3.08 -9.46
N VAL A 202 -5.54 4.04 -8.57
CA VAL A 202 -5.45 3.85 -7.13
C VAL A 202 -6.83 3.99 -6.51
N GLN A 203 -7.22 3.03 -5.67
CA GLN A 203 -8.45 3.01 -4.91
C GLN A 203 -8.17 3.20 -3.42
N ASN A 204 -9.17 3.66 -2.66
CA ASN A 204 -9.10 3.87 -1.21
C ASN A 204 -7.94 4.80 -0.80
N ARG A 205 -7.66 5.80 -1.60
CA ARG A 205 -6.72 6.85 -1.23
C ARG A 205 -7.27 7.63 -0.05
N ILE A 206 -6.46 7.84 0.97
CA ILE A 206 -6.81 8.74 2.07
C ILE A 206 -6.31 10.14 1.75
N ASP A 207 -7.07 11.13 2.20
CA ASP A 207 -6.70 12.52 2.15
C ASP A 207 -7.02 13.19 3.50
N TYR A 208 -6.41 14.33 3.75
CA TYR A 208 -6.67 15.13 4.95
C TYR A 208 -7.85 16.07 4.65
N ILE A 209 -8.77 16.09 5.60
CA ILE A 209 -9.97 16.95 5.51
C ILE A 209 -9.91 17.98 6.62
#